data_22d285e977cbedea0ffb88476d38fdf8
#
_entry.id   22d285e977cbedea0ffb88476d38fdf8
#
_cell.length_a   1.000
_cell.length_b   1.000
_cell.length_c   1.000
_cell.angle_alpha   90.00
_cell.angle_beta   90.00
_cell.angle_gamma   90.00
#
_symmetry.space_group_name_H-M   'P 1'
#
loop_
_entity.id
_entity.type
_entity.pdbx_description
1 polymer ?
#
loop_
_entity_poly.entity_id
_entity_poly.type
_entity_poly.pdbx_seq_one_letter_code
_entity_poly.pdbx_strand_id
1 'polypeptide(L)'
;MLIFCTSANQTDYNQIIEIEENELWYGAAVNEGEKMPFEKGYKANLNGNAYGNQASPLLISNKGRYIWSEAPFAFEFREKHIVISENSEPIHLEKNGNTLKEGYLGASGKYFPPKNKLPEMLLFTSPQYNTWIELIYNQNQKDILDYAHQIIDNGFPPGVLMIDDNWAPYYGRFEFRKDRFPDAKAM
;
A
#
# COMPACT_ATOMS: atom_id res chain seq x y z
N MET A 1 1.69 14.61 43.80
CA MET A 1 2.21 13.37 43.20
C MET A 1 2.53 13.71 41.73
N LEU A 2 3.81 14.03 41.49
CA LEU A 2 4.28 14.35 40.12
C LEU A 2 4.50 13.03 39.38
N ILE A 3 3.72 12.79 38.33
CA ILE A 3 3.96 11.68 37.40
C ILE A 3 5.03 12.18 36.42
N PHE A 4 6.26 11.69 36.57
CA PHE A 4 7.27 11.81 35.54
C PHE A 4 6.90 10.86 34.39
N CYS A 5 6.38 11.41 33.28
CA CYS A 5 6.40 10.71 32.01
C CYS A 5 7.88 10.58 31.58
N THR A 6 8.48 9.43 31.78
CA THR A 6 9.73 9.07 31.13
C THR A 6 9.41 8.91 29.64
N SER A 7 9.86 9.84 28.80
CA SER A 7 9.92 9.63 27.37
C SER A 7 10.76 8.38 27.11
N ALA A 8 10.15 7.34 26.57
CA ALA A 8 10.90 6.20 26.07
C ALA A 8 11.94 6.74 25.07
N ASN A 9 13.20 6.43 25.27
CA ASN A 9 14.26 6.73 24.31
C ASN A 9 13.90 6.02 23.01
N GLN A 10 13.39 6.76 22.03
CA GLN A 10 13.18 6.27 20.69
C GLN A 10 14.57 5.98 20.12
N THR A 11 14.87 4.71 19.90
CA THR A 11 16.12 4.31 19.26
C THR A 11 16.07 4.80 17.82
N ASP A 12 16.96 5.69 17.44
CA ASP A 12 17.02 6.24 16.08
C ASP A 12 17.95 5.33 15.25
N TYR A 13 17.38 4.63 14.28
CA TYR A 13 18.10 3.70 13.40
C TYR A 13 18.58 4.36 12.10
N ASN A 14 18.93 5.63 12.14
CA ASN A 14 19.45 6.34 10.97
C ASN A 14 20.62 5.60 10.31
N GLN A 15 20.58 5.50 9.00
CA GLN A 15 21.62 4.82 8.21
C GLN A 15 22.02 5.64 6.99
N ILE A 16 23.29 5.47 6.60
CA ILE A 16 23.84 5.96 5.35
C ILE A 16 24.20 4.74 4.50
N ILE A 17 23.60 4.63 3.32
CA ILE A 17 23.78 3.50 2.41
C ILE A 17 24.46 4.01 1.15
N GLU A 18 25.63 3.48 0.83
CA GLU A 18 26.33 3.83 -0.41
C GLU A 18 25.56 3.35 -1.64
N ILE A 19 25.52 4.20 -2.66
CA ILE A 19 24.99 3.88 -4.00
C ILE A 19 26.19 3.39 -4.83
N GLU A 20 26.07 2.19 -5.38
CA GLU A 20 27.10 1.60 -6.26
C GLU A 20 27.14 2.31 -7.62
N GLU A 21 28.22 2.16 -8.35
CA GLU A 21 28.35 2.73 -9.70
C GLU A 21 27.24 2.20 -10.61
N ASN A 22 26.53 3.09 -11.32
CA ASN A 22 25.38 2.78 -12.19
C ASN A 22 24.22 2.07 -11.47
N GLU A 23 24.08 2.25 -10.15
CA GLU A 23 22.97 1.72 -9.39
C GLU A 23 21.78 2.70 -9.40
N LEU A 24 20.61 2.18 -9.72
CA LEU A 24 19.35 2.90 -9.81
C LEU A 24 18.35 2.33 -8.81
N TRP A 25 17.62 3.18 -8.10
CA TRP A 25 16.70 2.80 -7.04
C TRP A 25 15.25 3.17 -7.34
N TYR A 26 14.33 2.30 -6.91
CA TYR A 26 12.89 2.36 -7.17
C TYR A 26 12.11 1.97 -5.91
N GLY A 27 10.81 2.31 -5.82
CA GLY A 27 9.93 1.83 -4.74
C GLY A 27 9.28 2.95 -3.93
N ALA A 28 9.08 2.73 -2.65
CA ALA A 28 8.44 3.63 -1.69
C ALA A 28 6.96 3.92 -1.99
N ALA A 29 6.61 5.00 -2.67
CA ALA A 29 5.24 5.44 -2.85
C ALA A 29 4.76 5.27 -4.30
N VAL A 30 3.55 4.73 -4.47
CA VAL A 30 2.94 4.47 -5.79
C VAL A 30 2.82 5.74 -6.63
N ASN A 31 2.43 6.86 -6.03
CA ASN A 31 2.25 8.14 -6.73
C ASN A 31 3.56 8.80 -7.19
N GLU A 32 4.70 8.26 -6.78
CA GLU A 32 6.02 8.80 -7.14
C GLU A 32 6.67 8.06 -8.32
N GLY A 33 5.92 7.18 -9.01
CA GLY A 33 6.43 6.33 -10.09
C GLY A 33 7.10 7.11 -11.23
N GLU A 34 6.60 8.28 -11.59
CA GLU A 34 7.18 9.14 -12.62
C GLU A 34 8.56 9.72 -12.24
N LYS A 35 8.91 9.72 -10.96
CA LYS A 35 10.19 10.21 -10.43
C LYS A 35 11.23 9.10 -10.31
N MET A 36 10.87 7.88 -10.67
CA MET A 36 11.77 6.72 -10.62
C MET A 36 12.50 6.53 -11.97
N PRO A 37 13.78 6.13 -11.95
CA PRO A 37 14.63 5.92 -10.78
C PRO A 37 14.91 7.20 -10.01
N PHE A 38 15.03 7.10 -8.68
CA PHE A 38 15.26 8.26 -7.85
C PHE A 38 16.66 8.83 -8.05
N GLU A 39 16.70 10.15 -8.27
CA GLU A 39 17.93 10.89 -8.52
C GLU A 39 18.38 11.68 -7.29
N LYS A 40 19.62 12.19 -7.34
CA LYS A 40 20.16 13.12 -6.35
C LYS A 40 19.20 14.28 -6.05
N GLY A 41 18.98 14.52 -4.77
CA GLY A 41 18.07 15.56 -4.27
C GLY A 41 16.63 15.11 -4.04
N TYR A 42 16.24 13.91 -4.51
CA TYR A 42 14.94 13.37 -4.19
C TYR A 42 14.84 13.02 -2.70
N LYS A 43 13.73 13.42 -2.08
CA LYS A 43 13.42 13.19 -0.67
C LYS A 43 12.00 12.71 -0.52
N ALA A 44 11.79 11.76 0.39
CA ALA A 44 10.47 11.32 0.78
C ALA A 44 10.41 11.01 2.28
N ASN A 45 9.25 11.20 2.87
CA ASN A 45 8.96 10.78 4.23
C ASN A 45 7.71 9.88 4.18
N LEU A 46 7.86 8.61 4.52
CA LEU A 46 6.80 7.61 4.49
C LEU A 46 6.00 7.58 5.80
N ASN A 47 6.39 8.38 6.80
CA ASN A 47 5.62 8.51 8.03
C ASN A 47 4.33 9.32 7.77
N GLY A 48 3.22 8.87 8.31
CA GLY A 48 1.93 9.54 8.16
C GLY A 48 1.23 9.27 6.82
N ASN A 49 0.55 10.28 6.28
CA ASN A 49 -0.21 10.16 5.03
C ASN A 49 0.72 10.36 3.83
N ALA A 50 1.44 9.31 3.45
CA ALA A 50 2.39 9.34 2.36
C ALA A 50 1.68 9.50 1.01
N TYR A 51 1.69 10.72 0.46
CA TYR A 51 1.32 11.03 -0.93
C TYR A 51 -0.14 10.69 -1.32
N GLY A 52 -1.05 10.55 -0.35
CA GLY A 52 -2.47 10.29 -0.59
C GLY A 52 -2.79 8.94 -1.25
N ASN A 53 -1.85 8.02 -1.26
CA ASN A 53 -2.02 6.67 -1.81
C ASN A 53 -1.12 5.68 -1.06
N GLN A 54 -0.94 4.50 -1.63
CA GLN A 54 -0.15 3.42 -1.04
C GLN A 54 1.35 3.75 -1.03
N ALA A 55 1.98 3.47 0.10
CA ALA A 55 3.43 3.52 0.27
C ALA A 55 3.90 2.29 1.04
N SER A 56 5.14 1.89 0.80
CA SER A 56 5.78 0.78 1.48
C SER A 56 7.21 1.17 1.85
N PRO A 57 7.71 0.84 3.04
CA PRO A 57 9.09 1.09 3.43
C PRO A 57 10.07 0.12 2.75
N LEU A 58 9.96 0.03 1.42
CA LEU A 58 10.74 -0.83 0.54
C LEU A 58 11.33 -0.03 -0.61
N LEU A 59 12.65 -0.06 -0.74
CA LEU A 59 13.38 0.42 -1.91
C LEU A 59 14.13 -0.74 -2.55
N ILE A 60 14.18 -0.79 -3.87
CA ILE A 60 14.81 -1.89 -4.63
C ILE A 60 15.70 -1.30 -5.71
N SER A 61 16.91 -1.85 -5.86
CA SER A 61 17.85 -1.42 -6.87
C SER A 61 17.91 -2.34 -8.09
N ASN A 62 18.35 -1.78 -9.22
CA ASN A 62 18.64 -2.55 -10.43
C ASN A 62 19.82 -3.54 -10.28
N LYS A 63 20.52 -3.52 -9.14
CA LYS A 63 21.61 -4.43 -8.80
C LYS A 63 21.22 -5.53 -7.82
N GLY A 64 19.93 -5.75 -7.61
CA GLY A 64 19.39 -6.78 -6.72
C GLY A 64 19.46 -6.43 -5.23
N ARG A 65 19.91 -5.22 -4.87
CA ARG A 65 19.89 -4.76 -3.49
C ARG A 65 18.50 -4.24 -3.14
N TYR A 66 18.12 -4.37 -1.88
CA TYR A 66 16.88 -3.78 -1.38
C TYR A 66 17.03 -3.32 0.07
N ILE A 67 16.28 -2.28 0.39
CA ILE A 67 16.18 -1.68 1.73
C ILE A 67 14.76 -1.96 2.22
N TRP A 68 14.64 -2.49 3.42
CA TRP A 68 13.36 -2.77 4.07
C TRP A 68 13.38 -2.36 5.53
N SER A 69 12.22 -1.93 6.04
CA SER A 69 11.94 -1.80 7.47
C SER A 69 10.49 -2.21 7.77
N GLU A 70 10.24 -2.71 8.97
CA GLU A 70 8.88 -3.00 9.46
C GLU A 70 8.08 -1.72 9.76
N ALA A 71 8.76 -0.58 9.89
CA ALA A 71 8.14 0.73 10.08
C ALA A 71 8.47 1.69 8.93
N PRO A 72 7.62 2.71 8.70
CA PRO A 72 7.95 3.79 7.78
C PRO A 72 9.24 4.50 8.16
N PHE A 73 9.89 5.11 7.17
CA PHE A 73 11.08 5.93 7.34
C PHE A 73 11.08 7.12 6.36
N ALA A 74 11.90 8.12 6.65
CA ALA A 74 12.25 9.16 5.69
C ALA A 74 13.56 8.81 4.99
N PHE A 75 13.73 9.27 3.74
CA PHE A 75 14.98 9.06 3.02
C PHE A 75 15.29 10.22 2.06
N GLU A 76 16.59 10.39 1.79
CA GLU A 76 17.13 11.38 0.85
C GLU A 76 18.20 10.75 -0.02
N PHE A 77 18.06 10.89 -1.34
CA PHE A 77 19.10 10.52 -2.31
C PHE A 77 20.11 11.66 -2.45
N ARG A 78 21.37 11.37 -2.11
CA ARG A 78 22.51 12.27 -2.30
C ARG A 78 23.42 11.75 -3.39
N GLU A 79 24.54 12.46 -3.66
CA GLU A 79 25.45 12.14 -4.77
C GLU A 79 25.87 10.66 -4.83
N LYS A 80 26.25 10.10 -3.70
CA LYS A 80 26.79 8.74 -3.62
C LYS A 80 26.15 7.88 -2.53
N HIS A 81 25.10 8.35 -1.91
CA HIS A 81 24.48 7.60 -0.81
C HIS A 81 23.01 7.98 -0.61
N ILE A 82 22.29 7.06 0.01
CA ILE A 82 20.94 7.27 0.52
C ILE A 82 21.06 7.50 2.02
N VAL A 83 20.47 8.58 2.52
CA VAL A 83 20.33 8.84 3.95
C VAL A 83 18.96 8.39 4.38
N ILE A 84 18.88 7.45 5.31
CA ILE A 84 17.63 7.01 5.96
C ILE A 84 17.54 7.70 7.32
N SER A 85 16.37 8.20 7.67
CA SER A 85 16.08 8.89 8.93
C SER A 85 14.63 8.70 9.36
N GLU A 86 14.27 9.20 10.54
CA GLU A 86 12.92 9.18 11.10
C GLU A 86 12.29 7.75 11.10
N ASN A 87 13.07 6.76 11.44
CA ASN A 87 12.64 5.36 11.54
C ASN A 87 12.66 4.86 12.98
N SER A 88 11.66 4.05 13.33
CA SER A 88 11.50 3.45 14.67
C SER A 88 11.90 1.98 14.74
N GLU A 89 12.18 1.36 13.60
CA GLU A 89 12.56 -0.05 13.48
C GLU A 89 13.86 -0.21 12.68
N PRO A 90 14.59 -1.30 12.82
CA PRO A 90 15.83 -1.54 12.07
C PRO A 90 15.66 -1.42 10.56
N ILE A 91 16.67 -0.87 9.91
CA ILE A 91 16.79 -0.83 8.46
C ILE A 91 17.59 -2.04 7.99
N HIS A 92 17.01 -2.84 7.12
CA HIS A 92 17.65 -4.00 6.52
C HIS A 92 18.10 -3.66 5.11
N LEU A 93 19.42 -3.69 4.87
CA LEU A 93 19.99 -3.65 3.53
C LEU A 93 20.41 -5.05 3.15
N GLU A 94 19.80 -5.59 2.11
CA GLU A 94 20.04 -6.95 1.64
C GLU A 94 20.23 -7.00 0.13
N LYS A 95 20.64 -8.16 -0.37
CA LYS A 95 20.84 -8.39 -1.79
C LYS A 95 20.35 -9.79 -2.20
N ASN A 96 19.63 -9.84 -3.32
CA ASN A 96 19.29 -11.10 -3.99
C ASN A 96 19.52 -10.96 -5.50
N GLY A 97 20.45 -11.72 -6.02
CA GLY A 97 20.86 -11.62 -7.42
C GLY A 97 21.53 -10.30 -7.78
N ASN A 98 21.41 -9.90 -9.06
CA ASN A 98 22.07 -8.73 -9.64
C ASN A 98 21.14 -7.88 -10.53
N THR A 99 19.84 -8.12 -10.45
CA THR A 99 18.83 -7.42 -11.24
C THR A 99 17.70 -6.89 -10.35
N LEU A 100 16.95 -5.89 -10.84
CA LEU A 100 15.77 -5.37 -10.16
C LEU A 100 14.75 -6.48 -9.84
N LYS A 101 14.51 -7.39 -10.80
CA LYS A 101 13.60 -8.52 -10.65
C LYS A 101 14.03 -9.45 -9.51
N GLU A 102 15.30 -9.79 -9.46
CA GLU A 102 15.82 -10.67 -8.41
C GLU A 102 15.76 -10.00 -7.03
N GLY A 103 16.12 -8.73 -6.93
CA GLY A 103 15.94 -7.94 -5.71
C GLY A 103 14.50 -7.93 -5.23
N TYR A 104 13.55 -7.66 -6.15
CA TYR A 104 12.11 -7.72 -5.85
C TYR A 104 11.67 -9.10 -5.34
N LEU A 105 12.08 -10.16 -6.02
CA LEU A 105 11.74 -11.54 -5.62
C LEU A 105 12.35 -11.92 -4.27
N GLY A 106 13.55 -11.43 -3.96
CA GLY A 106 14.18 -11.61 -2.66
C GLY A 106 13.40 -10.91 -1.54
N ALA A 107 13.09 -9.64 -1.71
CA ALA A 107 12.29 -8.88 -0.77
C ALA A 107 10.89 -9.47 -0.58
N SER A 108 10.19 -9.77 -1.68
CA SER A 108 8.85 -10.36 -1.66
C SER A 108 8.82 -11.71 -0.97
N GLY A 109 9.77 -12.59 -1.29
CA GLY A 109 9.85 -13.93 -0.69
C GLY A 109 10.12 -13.90 0.81
N LYS A 110 10.87 -12.90 1.28
CA LYS A 110 11.23 -12.77 2.69
C LYS A 110 10.16 -12.04 3.51
N TYR A 111 9.70 -10.89 3.06
CA TYR A 111 8.83 -9.99 3.83
C TYR A 111 7.34 -10.12 3.48
N PHE A 112 7.02 -10.62 2.28
CA PHE A 112 5.66 -10.79 1.79
C PHE A 112 5.44 -12.20 1.20
N PRO A 113 5.77 -13.28 1.94
CA PRO A 113 5.70 -14.63 1.39
C PRO A 113 4.27 -14.96 0.96
N PRO A 114 4.08 -15.52 -0.25
CA PRO A 114 2.76 -15.91 -0.72
C PRO A 114 2.20 -17.04 0.13
N LYS A 115 0.91 -16.96 0.47
CA LYS A 115 0.23 -18.00 1.26
C LYS A 115 -0.11 -19.25 0.46
N ASN A 116 0.22 -19.30 -0.84
CA ASN A 116 -0.08 -20.39 -1.77
C ASN A 116 -1.58 -20.75 -1.81
N LYS A 117 -2.44 -19.74 -1.68
CA LYS A 117 -3.89 -19.86 -1.79
C LYS A 117 -4.38 -18.90 -2.85
N LEU A 118 -5.23 -19.38 -3.74
CA LEU A 118 -5.96 -18.53 -4.67
C LEU A 118 -7.24 -18.04 -3.99
N PRO A 119 -7.68 -16.80 -4.26
CA PRO A 119 -9.01 -16.36 -3.86
C PRO A 119 -10.09 -17.14 -4.63
N GLU A 120 -11.37 -16.85 -4.31
CA GLU A 120 -12.50 -17.48 -4.99
C GLU A 120 -12.39 -17.34 -6.52
N MET A 121 -12.66 -18.43 -7.24
CA MET A 121 -12.49 -18.50 -8.70
C MET A 121 -13.35 -17.46 -9.43
N LEU A 122 -14.53 -17.11 -8.91
CA LEU A 122 -15.41 -16.08 -9.46
C LEU A 122 -14.71 -14.72 -9.62
N LEU A 123 -13.72 -14.39 -8.77
CA LEU A 123 -12.93 -13.17 -8.92
C LEU A 123 -12.09 -13.12 -10.21
N PHE A 124 -11.87 -14.26 -10.86
CA PHE A 124 -11.10 -14.35 -12.10
C PHE A 124 -11.97 -14.66 -13.33
N THR A 125 -13.08 -15.34 -13.14
CA THR A 125 -13.89 -15.90 -14.24
C THR A 125 -15.20 -15.15 -14.50
N SER A 126 -15.58 -14.23 -13.62
CA SER A 126 -16.80 -13.44 -13.73
C SER A 126 -16.48 -11.95 -13.76
N PRO A 127 -17.36 -11.11 -14.35
CA PRO A 127 -17.19 -9.67 -14.32
C PRO A 127 -17.13 -9.14 -12.89
N GLN A 128 -16.35 -8.08 -12.72
CA GLN A 128 -16.31 -7.33 -11.48
C GLN A 128 -16.91 -5.94 -11.72
N TYR A 129 -18.02 -5.67 -11.04
CA TYR A 129 -18.71 -4.39 -11.07
C TYR A 129 -18.33 -3.58 -9.84
N ASN A 130 -18.22 -2.28 -9.99
CA ASN A 130 -17.90 -1.38 -8.90
C ASN A 130 -18.93 -0.24 -8.86
N THR A 131 -19.42 0.09 -7.68
CA THR A 131 -20.46 1.11 -7.49
C THR A 131 -19.90 2.54 -7.47
N TRP A 132 -18.57 2.75 -7.55
CA TRP A 132 -17.93 4.06 -7.39
C TRP A 132 -18.42 5.09 -8.41
N ILE A 133 -18.41 4.75 -9.70
CA ILE A 133 -18.74 5.71 -10.76
C ILE A 133 -20.19 6.17 -10.66
N GLU A 134 -21.10 5.27 -10.27
CA GLU A 134 -22.54 5.58 -10.17
C GLU A 134 -22.88 6.31 -8.87
N LEU A 135 -22.38 5.85 -7.73
CA LEU A 135 -22.83 6.31 -6.43
C LEU A 135 -21.83 7.22 -5.71
N ILE A 136 -20.57 7.20 -6.11
CA ILE A 136 -19.46 7.95 -5.49
C ILE A 136 -19.47 7.77 -3.96
N TYR A 137 -19.68 8.83 -3.19
CA TYR A 137 -19.78 8.80 -1.74
C TYR A 137 -21.19 8.49 -1.20
N ASN A 138 -22.16 8.30 -2.06
CA ASN A 138 -23.55 8.03 -1.66
C ASN A 138 -23.89 6.54 -1.66
N GLN A 139 -22.97 5.70 -1.25
CA GLN A 139 -23.21 4.27 -1.13
C GLN A 139 -24.35 4.00 -0.15
N ASN A 140 -25.42 3.35 -0.60
CA ASN A 140 -26.57 2.98 0.22
C ASN A 140 -27.26 1.72 -0.33
N GLN A 141 -27.97 1.01 0.53
CA GLN A 141 -28.57 -0.28 0.22
C GLN A 141 -29.53 -0.22 -0.97
N LYS A 142 -30.41 0.80 -1.02
CA LYS A 142 -31.40 0.91 -2.08
C LYS A 142 -30.75 1.06 -3.44
N ASP A 143 -29.89 2.05 -3.60
CA ASP A 143 -29.31 2.39 -4.90
C ASP A 143 -28.33 1.28 -5.39
N ILE A 144 -27.67 0.58 -4.46
CA ILE A 144 -26.82 -0.57 -4.79
C ILE A 144 -27.68 -1.74 -5.32
N LEU A 145 -28.83 -2.03 -4.70
CA LEU A 145 -29.74 -3.06 -5.20
C LEU A 145 -30.33 -2.67 -6.55
N ASP A 146 -30.72 -1.42 -6.73
CA ASP A 146 -31.22 -0.91 -8.02
C ASP A 146 -30.12 -1.04 -9.10
N TYR A 147 -28.87 -0.70 -8.79
CA TYR A 147 -27.74 -0.85 -9.71
C TYR A 147 -27.49 -2.33 -10.07
N ALA A 148 -27.54 -3.22 -9.08
CA ALA A 148 -27.39 -4.66 -9.31
C ALA A 148 -28.51 -5.22 -10.21
N HIS A 149 -29.77 -4.81 -10.00
CA HIS A 149 -30.88 -5.20 -10.85
C HIS A 149 -30.71 -4.69 -12.30
N GLN A 150 -30.29 -3.44 -12.47
CA GLN A 150 -30.02 -2.87 -13.79
C GLN A 150 -28.95 -3.63 -14.57
N ILE A 151 -27.90 -4.11 -13.90
CA ILE A 151 -26.87 -4.97 -14.52
C ILE A 151 -27.55 -6.20 -15.14
N ILE A 152 -28.36 -6.90 -14.37
CA ILE A 152 -29.05 -8.13 -14.82
C ILE A 152 -30.13 -7.84 -15.88
N ASP A 153 -30.97 -6.84 -15.65
CA ASP A 153 -32.09 -6.48 -16.53
C ASP A 153 -31.62 -6.01 -17.92
N ASN A 154 -30.42 -5.43 -17.99
CA ASN A 154 -29.78 -5.07 -19.27
C ASN A 154 -28.98 -6.21 -19.91
N GLY A 155 -29.07 -7.42 -19.37
CA GLY A 155 -28.47 -8.62 -19.97
C GLY A 155 -26.96 -8.77 -19.70
N PHE A 156 -26.40 -8.02 -18.78
CA PHE A 156 -25.02 -8.25 -18.33
C PHE A 156 -24.94 -9.50 -17.44
N PRO A 157 -23.89 -10.30 -17.55
CA PRO A 157 -23.77 -11.52 -16.76
C PRO A 157 -23.61 -11.22 -15.27
N PRO A 158 -24.14 -12.05 -14.37
CA PRO A 158 -23.90 -11.92 -12.93
C PRO A 158 -22.42 -12.09 -12.62
N GLY A 159 -21.96 -11.43 -11.56
CA GLY A 159 -20.57 -11.47 -11.16
C GLY A 159 -20.35 -10.96 -9.74
N VAL A 160 -19.21 -10.35 -9.51
CA VAL A 160 -18.86 -9.75 -8.22
C VAL A 160 -19.25 -8.27 -8.24
N LEU A 161 -20.05 -7.82 -7.28
CA LEU A 161 -20.37 -6.40 -7.08
C LEU A 161 -19.58 -5.87 -5.88
N MET A 162 -18.67 -4.95 -6.15
CA MET A 162 -17.91 -4.24 -5.13
C MET A 162 -18.65 -2.98 -4.70
N ILE A 163 -19.00 -2.90 -3.43
CA ILE A 163 -19.49 -1.68 -2.79
C ILE A 163 -18.29 -0.84 -2.42
N ASP A 164 -18.17 0.33 -3.00
CA ASP A 164 -17.02 1.20 -2.85
C ASP A 164 -17.12 2.09 -1.60
N ASP A 165 -16.40 3.17 -1.55
CA ASP A 165 -16.16 4.02 -0.39
C ASP A 165 -17.44 4.45 0.37
N ASN A 166 -17.31 4.71 1.67
CA ASN A 166 -18.38 5.17 2.57
C ASN A 166 -19.50 4.17 2.90
N TRP A 167 -19.33 2.88 2.61
CA TRP A 167 -20.24 1.85 3.13
C TRP A 167 -20.08 1.61 4.63
N ALA A 168 -18.86 1.82 5.15
CA ALA A 168 -18.49 1.72 6.56
C ALA A 168 -18.50 3.08 7.28
N PRO A 169 -18.62 3.14 8.61
CA PRO A 169 -18.60 4.40 9.36
C PRO A 169 -17.27 5.17 9.22
N TYR A 170 -16.16 4.45 9.15
CA TYR A 170 -14.81 4.95 8.90
C TYR A 170 -13.87 3.82 8.49
N TYR A 171 -12.72 4.16 7.90
CA TYR A 171 -11.73 3.18 7.47
C TYR A 171 -11.22 2.33 8.64
N GLY A 172 -11.08 1.03 8.40
CA GLY A 172 -10.65 0.06 9.42
C GLY A 172 -11.77 -0.54 10.28
N ARG A 173 -13.01 -0.06 10.14
CA ARG A 173 -14.19 -0.65 10.78
C ARG A 173 -15.08 -1.32 9.74
N PHE A 174 -15.00 -2.64 9.64
CA PHE A 174 -15.72 -3.43 8.66
C PHE A 174 -17.15 -3.77 9.12
N GLU A 175 -17.96 -2.72 9.27
CA GLU A 175 -19.38 -2.80 9.62
C GLU A 175 -20.18 -1.90 8.69
N PHE A 176 -21.34 -2.36 8.23
CA PHE A 176 -22.21 -1.51 7.45
C PHE A 176 -22.79 -0.35 8.28
N ARG A 177 -22.80 0.83 7.70
CA ARG A 177 -23.48 2.00 8.28
C ARG A 177 -24.98 1.77 8.32
N LYS A 178 -25.58 1.74 9.50
CA LYS A 178 -27.01 1.47 9.70
C LYS A 178 -27.94 2.52 9.08
N ASP A 179 -27.48 3.77 9.01
CA ASP A 179 -28.21 4.87 8.37
C ASP A 179 -28.31 4.72 6.85
N ARG A 180 -27.41 3.99 6.23
CA ARG A 180 -27.37 3.76 4.78
C ARG A 180 -27.71 2.32 4.39
N PHE A 181 -27.48 1.38 5.28
CA PHE A 181 -27.69 -0.05 5.08
C PHE A 181 -28.55 -0.60 6.23
N PRO A 182 -29.88 -0.32 6.21
CA PRO A 182 -30.77 -0.72 7.30
C PRO A 182 -30.86 -2.23 7.48
N ASP A 183 -30.76 -2.99 6.40
CA ASP A 183 -30.76 -4.46 6.42
C ASP A 183 -29.70 -5.03 5.47
N ALA A 184 -28.44 -4.81 5.79
CA ALA A 184 -27.31 -5.30 4.98
C ALA A 184 -27.25 -6.84 4.89
N LYS A 185 -27.91 -7.56 5.82
CA LYS A 185 -27.97 -9.03 5.79
C LYS A 185 -28.94 -9.54 4.75
N ALA A 186 -30.02 -8.81 4.49
CA ALA A 186 -30.99 -9.18 3.48
C ALA A 186 -30.55 -8.76 2.06
N MET A 187 -29.58 -7.86 1.93
CA MET A 187 -28.99 -7.44 0.67
C MET A 187 -28.09 -8.53 0.09
#